data_502dbd264a6e3f8949d7150094f67a2f
#
_entry.id   502dbd264a6e3f8949d7150094f67a2f
#
_cell.length_a   1.000
_cell.length_b   1.000
_cell.length_c   1.000
_cell.angle_alpha   90.00
_cell.angle_beta   90.00
_cell.angle_gamma   90.00
#
_symmetry.space_group_name_H-M   'P 1'
#
loop_
_entity.id
_entity.type
_entity.pdbx_description
1 polymer ?
#
loop_
_entity_poly.entity_id
_entity_poly.type
_entity_poly.pdbx_seq_one_letter_code
_entity_poly.pdbx_strand_id
1 'polypeptide(L)'
;IQKFWKRATRQNVSIDGFMSALDLQSSIYGRVWVVVDSTMDSDAESVADEKKKDVRAYAYWISPQQMLDMAWDDDGNLIWALIVEVARDDQDPFTSSGQEYQRYRLWTRNEWYLFREEVKKGAGNAGRRTAKVVLEDKGEHKLGVVPVFPVDCIGESESPYFSPSLIDDIAYLDRAVANYLSNLDAIIQDQTFSQLAIPVQSLLPGDENHAKVMEMGTKRVFTYDSESGNQPFYLSPDPKQAQMIITTIQTVINEIYHSVGVAGERTKQDNAKGIDNSSGAAKLYDFQRVNSLLITKAERLERAERQMMFLAAKWMGVDLDEEHSLIAYPESFDIRGLTDEFAVAEKLGLLEAPDSVRRYQMEMLIEKIFPNISAAMQKEFEKDLLNFPPKNALNTLENKSVLTYHRNTVQESGQDLSQDRKSVV
;
A
#
# COMPACT_ATOMS: atom_id res chain seq x y z
N ILE A 1 15.00 -23.34 3.15
CA ILE A 1 14.35 -22.12 3.63
C ILE A 1 15.14 -20.89 3.24
N GLN A 2 16.42 -20.72 3.65
CA GLN A 2 17.24 -19.53 3.31
C GLN A 2 17.36 -19.26 1.78
N LYS A 3 17.34 -20.31 0.94
CA LYS A 3 17.31 -20.14 -0.51
C LYS A 3 15.98 -19.56 -0.99
N PHE A 4 14.86 -20.00 -0.40
CA PHE A 4 13.54 -19.47 -0.70
C PHE A 4 13.43 -17.98 -0.35
N TRP A 5 13.90 -17.55 0.81
CA TRP A 5 13.91 -16.14 1.19
C TRP A 5 14.65 -15.24 0.21
N LYS A 6 15.80 -15.68 -0.29
CA LYS A 6 16.60 -14.91 -1.25
C LYS A 6 16.01 -14.92 -2.66
N ARG A 7 15.24 -15.95 -3.01
CA ARG A 7 14.72 -16.23 -4.36
C ARG A 7 13.31 -16.81 -4.28
N ALA A 8 12.38 -16.00 -3.76
CA ALA A 8 11.01 -16.43 -3.50
C ALA A 8 10.19 -16.64 -4.78
N THR A 9 10.48 -15.91 -5.85
CA THR A 9 9.77 -16.03 -7.13
C THR A 9 10.58 -16.78 -8.19
N ARG A 10 9.93 -17.15 -9.28
CA ARG A 10 10.57 -17.76 -10.46
C ARG A 10 11.61 -16.81 -11.09
N GLN A 11 11.38 -15.49 -11.01
CA GLN A 11 12.28 -14.44 -11.50
C GLN A 11 13.40 -14.07 -10.51
N ASN A 12 13.56 -14.83 -9.42
CA ASN A 12 14.56 -14.60 -8.38
C ASN A 12 14.36 -13.31 -7.55
N VAL A 13 13.14 -12.82 -7.40
CA VAL A 13 12.81 -11.75 -6.47
C VAL A 13 12.88 -12.29 -5.03
N SER A 14 13.42 -11.51 -4.10
CA SER A 14 13.47 -11.87 -2.68
C SER A 14 12.07 -11.90 -2.05
N ILE A 15 11.95 -12.51 -0.87
CA ILE A 15 10.69 -12.55 -0.14
C ILE A 15 10.18 -11.14 0.18
N ASP A 16 11.06 -10.22 0.59
CA ASP A 16 10.69 -8.83 0.90
C ASP A 16 10.07 -8.12 -0.31
N GLY A 17 10.70 -8.29 -1.49
CA GLY A 17 10.15 -7.74 -2.73
C GLY A 17 8.83 -8.36 -3.14
N PHE A 18 8.65 -9.66 -2.89
CA PHE A 18 7.40 -10.35 -3.15
C PHE A 18 6.30 -9.91 -2.19
N MET A 19 6.58 -9.80 -0.88
CA MET A 19 5.63 -9.35 0.13
C MET A 19 5.19 -7.90 -0.09
N SER A 20 6.11 -7.02 -0.50
CA SER A 20 5.79 -5.64 -0.87
C SER A 20 4.83 -5.57 -2.07
N ALA A 21 5.07 -6.40 -3.10
CA ALA A 21 4.15 -6.50 -4.24
C ALA A 21 2.79 -7.08 -3.83
N LEU A 22 2.79 -8.08 -2.94
CA LEU A 22 1.58 -8.72 -2.44
C LEU A 22 0.71 -7.75 -1.64
N ASP A 23 1.32 -6.91 -0.76
CA ASP A 23 0.61 -5.87 -0.02
C ASP A 23 -0.06 -4.86 -0.95
N LEU A 24 0.67 -4.39 -1.96
CA LEU A 24 0.12 -3.47 -2.95
C LEU A 24 -1.07 -4.09 -3.70
N GLN A 25 -0.93 -5.32 -4.17
CA GLN A 25 -1.98 -5.98 -4.96
C GLN A 25 -3.20 -6.34 -4.11
N SER A 26 -2.99 -6.81 -2.87
CA SER A 26 -4.11 -7.07 -1.95
C SER A 26 -4.86 -5.78 -1.59
N SER A 27 -4.16 -4.64 -1.47
CA SER A 27 -4.78 -3.33 -1.25
C SER A 27 -5.68 -2.89 -2.41
N ILE A 28 -5.29 -3.23 -3.65
CA ILE A 28 -6.05 -2.89 -4.86
C ILE A 28 -7.26 -3.82 -5.05
N TYR A 29 -7.05 -5.12 -4.93
CA TYR A 29 -8.08 -6.13 -5.23
C TYR A 29 -8.92 -6.53 -4.02
N GLY A 30 -8.54 -6.15 -2.80
CA GLY A 30 -9.13 -6.61 -1.55
C GLY A 30 -8.63 -8.00 -1.15
N ARG A 31 -8.62 -8.95 -2.08
CA ARG A 31 -8.07 -10.31 -1.94
C ARG A 31 -7.20 -10.63 -3.14
N VAL A 32 -6.07 -11.25 -2.90
CA VAL A 32 -5.25 -11.92 -3.91
C VAL A 32 -4.98 -13.34 -3.47
N TRP A 33 -4.58 -14.20 -4.39
CA TRP A 33 -4.26 -15.57 -4.08
C TRP A 33 -2.77 -15.81 -4.27
N VAL A 34 -2.15 -16.50 -3.36
CA VAL A 34 -0.76 -16.94 -3.47
C VAL A 34 -0.72 -18.41 -3.79
N VAL A 35 0.08 -18.76 -4.76
CA VAL A 35 0.38 -20.13 -5.15
C VAL A 35 1.83 -20.40 -4.85
N VAL A 36 2.11 -21.48 -4.11
CA VAL A 36 3.48 -21.96 -3.88
C VAL A 36 3.67 -23.23 -4.70
N ASP A 37 4.54 -23.14 -5.69
CA ASP A 37 4.81 -24.21 -6.66
C ASP A 37 6.28 -24.62 -6.57
N SER A 38 6.68 -25.67 -7.27
CA SER A 38 8.05 -26.15 -7.33
C SER A 38 8.49 -26.35 -8.77
N THR A 39 9.78 -26.11 -9.01
CA THR A 39 10.43 -26.49 -10.26
C THR A 39 10.80 -27.99 -10.29
N MET A 40 10.25 -28.80 -9.38
CA MET A 40 10.48 -30.24 -9.38
C MET A 40 10.07 -30.84 -10.72
N ASP A 41 11.09 -31.26 -11.44
CA ASP A 41 10.94 -32.09 -12.61
C ASP A 41 10.93 -33.53 -12.14
N SER A 42 9.92 -34.33 -12.51
CA SER A 42 9.79 -35.74 -12.16
C SER A 42 11.00 -36.59 -12.55
N ASP A 43 11.91 -36.05 -13.35
CA ASP A 43 13.07 -36.75 -13.92
C ASP A 43 14.38 -36.47 -13.18
N ALA A 44 14.36 -35.86 -12.01
CA ALA A 44 15.56 -35.74 -11.18
C ALA A 44 15.83 -37.06 -10.40
N GLU A 45 16.77 -37.83 -10.89
CA GLU A 45 17.14 -39.15 -10.29
C GLU A 45 18.07 -39.02 -9.07
N SER A 46 18.69 -37.87 -8.83
CA SER A 46 19.64 -37.64 -7.75
C SER A 46 19.66 -36.20 -7.20
N VAL A 47 20.11 -36.05 -5.94
CA VAL A 47 20.34 -34.76 -5.30
C VAL A 47 21.33 -33.87 -6.09
N ALA A 48 22.23 -34.48 -6.86
CA ALA A 48 23.16 -33.77 -7.72
C ALA A 48 22.46 -33.19 -8.96
N ASP A 49 21.47 -33.90 -9.49
CA ASP A 49 20.65 -33.43 -10.61
C ASP A 49 19.66 -32.37 -10.19
N GLU A 50 19.07 -32.46 -8.99
CA GLU A 50 18.26 -31.40 -8.38
C GLU A 50 19.04 -30.09 -8.26
N LYS A 51 20.32 -30.16 -7.84
CA LYS A 51 21.19 -28.98 -7.77
C LYS A 51 21.53 -28.39 -9.13
N LYS A 52 21.73 -29.24 -10.15
CA LYS A 52 22.00 -28.77 -11.51
C LYS A 52 20.78 -28.14 -12.18
N LYS A 53 19.60 -28.70 -11.92
CA LYS A 53 18.32 -28.22 -12.45
C LYS A 53 17.74 -27.05 -11.62
N ASP A 54 18.44 -26.61 -10.55
CA ASP A 54 18.00 -25.57 -9.60
C ASP A 54 16.57 -25.83 -9.08
N VAL A 55 16.31 -27.10 -8.69
CA VAL A 55 15.01 -27.49 -8.14
C VAL A 55 14.75 -26.73 -6.85
N ARG A 56 13.66 -25.98 -6.83
CA ARG A 56 13.30 -25.13 -5.69
C ARG A 56 11.81 -24.82 -5.68
N ALA A 57 11.30 -24.58 -4.48
CA ALA A 57 9.99 -23.95 -4.33
C ALA A 57 10.05 -22.47 -4.75
N TYR A 58 8.97 -21.98 -5.32
CA TYR A 58 8.77 -20.57 -5.65
C TYR A 58 7.30 -20.18 -5.42
N ALA A 59 7.07 -18.90 -5.17
CA ALA A 59 5.73 -18.35 -5.01
C ALA A 59 5.39 -17.38 -6.14
N TYR A 60 4.12 -17.30 -6.47
CA TYR A 60 3.55 -16.26 -7.32
C TYR A 60 2.16 -15.92 -6.84
N TRP A 61 1.73 -14.70 -7.11
CA TRP A 61 0.37 -14.28 -6.80
C TRP A 61 -0.49 -14.24 -8.06
N ILE A 62 -1.78 -14.42 -7.88
CA ILE A 62 -2.79 -14.31 -8.93
C ILE A 62 -3.90 -13.37 -8.47
N SER A 63 -4.46 -12.62 -9.43
CA SER A 63 -5.59 -11.73 -9.17
C SER A 63 -6.89 -12.52 -8.95
N PRO A 64 -7.91 -11.94 -8.31
CA PRO A 64 -9.22 -12.57 -8.19
C PRO A 64 -9.84 -12.97 -9.53
N GLN A 65 -9.53 -12.22 -10.61
CA GLN A 65 -10.01 -12.49 -11.95
C GLN A 65 -9.42 -13.78 -12.56
N GLN A 66 -8.27 -14.21 -12.07
CA GLN A 66 -7.61 -15.44 -12.51
C GLN A 66 -8.07 -16.67 -11.71
N MET A 67 -8.63 -16.48 -10.52
CA MET A 67 -9.25 -17.55 -9.75
C MET A 67 -10.67 -17.78 -10.27
N LEU A 68 -10.88 -18.84 -11.04
CA LEU A 68 -12.16 -19.10 -11.67
C LEU A 68 -13.16 -19.76 -10.74
N ASP A 69 -12.70 -20.75 -9.98
CA ASP A 69 -13.56 -21.53 -9.10
C ASP A 69 -12.73 -22.27 -8.02
N MET A 70 -13.38 -22.63 -6.93
CA MET A 70 -12.74 -23.32 -5.80
C MET A 70 -13.77 -24.04 -4.95
N ALA A 71 -13.32 -25.02 -4.16
CA ALA A 71 -14.15 -25.64 -3.15
C ALA A 71 -13.43 -25.73 -1.81
N TRP A 72 -14.19 -25.60 -0.74
CA TRP A 72 -13.74 -25.64 0.63
C TRP A 72 -14.37 -26.86 1.35
N ASP A 73 -13.66 -27.41 2.31
CA ASP A 73 -14.22 -28.38 3.25
C ASP A 73 -14.91 -27.66 4.43
N ASP A 74 -15.55 -28.45 5.31
CA ASP A 74 -16.25 -27.93 6.49
C ASP A 74 -15.30 -27.29 7.52
N ASP A 75 -14.00 -27.58 7.44
CA ASP A 75 -12.95 -27.02 8.29
C ASP A 75 -12.33 -25.74 7.70
N GLY A 76 -12.82 -25.27 6.54
CA GLY A 76 -12.34 -24.06 5.86
C GLY A 76 -11.02 -24.26 5.08
N ASN A 77 -10.62 -25.50 4.76
CA ASN A 77 -9.46 -25.75 3.93
C ASN A 77 -9.87 -25.97 2.47
N LEU A 78 -9.05 -25.51 1.53
CA LEU A 78 -9.27 -25.76 0.11
C LEU A 78 -9.20 -27.26 -0.23
N ILE A 79 -10.19 -27.73 -0.96
CA ILE A 79 -10.22 -29.07 -1.56
C ILE A 79 -9.57 -29.01 -2.94
N TRP A 80 -9.90 -27.99 -3.72
CA TRP A 80 -9.31 -27.73 -5.03
C TRP A 80 -9.46 -26.25 -5.40
N ALA A 81 -8.62 -25.78 -6.34
CA ALA A 81 -8.65 -24.44 -6.89
C ALA A 81 -8.40 -24.50 -8.41
N LEU A 82 -9.22 -23.80 -9.19
CA LEU A 82 -9.12 -23.68 -10.63
C LEU A 82 -8.69 -22.28 -11.04
N ILE A 83 -7.56 -22.18 -11.71
CA ILE A 83 -6.90 -20.93 -12.07
C ILE A 83 -6.81 -20.81 -13.57
N VAL A 84 -7.07 -19.61 -14.15
CA VAL A 84 -6.82 -19.31 -15.54
C VAL A 84 -5.48 -18.58 -15.70
N GLU A 85 -4.71 -19.03 -16.67
CA GLU A 85 -3.42 -18.44 -17.05
C GLU A 85 -3.48 -18.07 -18.55
N VAL A 86 -2.92 -16.92 -18.92
CA VAL A 86 -2.71 -16.57 -20.32
C VAL A 86 -1.31 -16.97 -20.71
N ALA A 87 -1.19 -17.87 -21.66
CA ALA A 87 0.09 -18.28 -22.21
C ALA A 87 0.21 -17.79 -23.67
N ARG A 88 1.44 -17.58 -24.10
CA ARG A 88 1.76 -17.17 -25.45
C ARG A 88 2.67 -18.21 -26.09
N ASP A 89 2.38 -18.50 -27.36
CA ASP A 89 3.24 -19.37 -28.17
C ASP A 89 4.39 -18.54 -28.74
N ASP A 90 5.49 -18.41 -27.96
CA ASP A 90 6.64 -17.57 -28.30
C ASP A 90 7.99 -18.21 -27.94
N GLN A 91 7.99 -19.52 -27.65
CA GLN A 91 9.20 -20.22 -27.18
C GLN A 91 10.28 -20.35 -28.28
N ASP A 92 9.85 -20.51 -29.53
CA ASP A 92 10.75 -20.59 -30.68
C ASP A 92 10.53 -19.37 -31.60
N PRO A 93 11.52 -18.50 -31.79
CA PRO A 93 11.38 -17.31 -32.61
C PRO A 93 11.12 -17.59 -34.09
N PHE A 94 11.38 -18.83 -34.58
CA PHE A 94 11.22 -19.18 -35.98
C PHE A 94 9.92 -19.91 -36.28
N THR A 95 9.37 -20.65 -35.34
CA THR A 95 8.20 -21.54 -35.57
C THR A 95 6.97 -21.14 -34.76
N SER A 96 7.14 -20.35 -33.68
CA SER A 96 6.03 -19.91 -32.83
C SER A 96 5.07 -18.98 -33.55
N SER A 97 3.80 -19.15 -33.29
CA SER A 97 2.72 -18.35 -33.91
C SER A 97 2.56 -16.95 -33.28
N GLY A 98 3.13 -16.73 -32.09
CA GLY A 98 2.94 -15.51 -31.28
C GLY A 98 1.51 -15.32 -30.75
N GLN A 99 0.63 -16.31 -30.91
CA GLN A 99 -0.76 -16.23 -30.47
C GLN A 99 -0.89 -16.51 -28.97
N GLU A 100 -1.76 -15.75 -28.34
CA GLU A 100 -2.15 -15.99 -26.95
C GLU A 100 -3.25 -17.04 -26.90
N TYR A 101 -3.18 -17.89 -25.86
CA TYR A 101 -4.19 -18.90 -25.57
C TYR A 101 -4.40 -19.04 -24.06
N GLN A 102 -5.57 -19.49 -23.67
CA GLN A 102 -5.88 -19.70 -22.27
C GLN A 102 -5.46 -21.11 -21.84
N ARG A 103 -4.89 -21.15 -20.66
CA ARG A 103 -4.61 -22.38 -19.89
C ARG A 103 -5.40 -22.35 -18.61
N TYR A 104 -5.81 -23.54 -18.16
CA TYR A 104 -6.54 -23.71 -16.92
C TYR A 104 -5.75 -24.67 -16.05
N ARG A 105 -5.32 -24.20 -14.90
CA ARG A 105 -4.58 -25.00 -13.94
C ARG A 105 -5.49 -25.35 -12.79
N LEU A 106 -5.69 -26.67 -12.58
CA LEU A 106 -6.45 -27.21 -11.45
C LEU A 106 -5.47 -27.77 -10.41
N TRP A 107 -5.52 -27.23 -9.22
CA TRP A 107 -4.81 -27.72 -8.05
C TRP A 107 -5.75 -28.51 -7.16
N THR A 108 -5.36 -29.71 -6.75
CA THR A 108 -6.03 -30.53 -5.74
C THR A 108 -5.07 -30.76 -4.56
N ARG A 109 -5.43 -31.52 -3.56
CA ARG A 109 -4.57 -31.77 -2.41
C ARG A 109 -3.31 -32.59 -2.72
N ASN A 110 -3.33 -33.40 -3.79
CA ASN A 110 -2.23 -34.30 -4.13
C ASN A 110 -1.78 -34.23 -5.57
N GLU A 111 -2.60 -33.66 -6.46
CA GLU A 111 -2.38 -33.66 -7.90
C GLU A 111 -2.63 -32.29 -8.49
N TRP A 112 -2.03 -32.03 -9.64
CA TRP A 112 -2.33 -30.86 -10.45
C TRP A 112 -2.62 -31.28 -11.90
N TYR A 113 -3.45 -30.50 -12.57
CA TYR A 113 -3.82 -30.70 -13.97
C TYR A 113 -3.70 -29.38 -14.71
N LEU A 114 -3.14 -29.43 -15.93
CA LEU A 114 -3.03 -28.30 -16.82
C LEU A 114 -3.84 -28.59 -18.09
N PHE A 115 -4.81 -27.74 -18.35
CA PHE A 115 -5.65 -27.84 -19.55
C PHE A 115 -5.33 -26.65 -20.47
N ARG A 116 -5.43 -26.88 -21.77
CA ARG A 116 -5.27 -25.86 -22.81
C ARG A 116 -6.55 -25.69 -23.59
N GLU A 117 -6.90 -24.44 -23.92
CA GLU A 117 -7.98 -24.11 -24.82
C GLU A 117 -7.49 -24.16 -26.27
N GLU A 118 -8.07 -25.06 -27.08
CA GLU A 118 -7.87 -25.14 -28.52
C GLU A 118 -8.99 -24.40 -29.22
N VAL A 119 -8.70 -23.26 -29.84
CA VAL A 119 -9.67 -22.51 -30.67
C VAL A 119 -9.61 -23.02 -32.07
N LYS A 120 -10.60 -23.83 -32.52
CA LYS A 120 -10.75 -24.19 -33.91
C LYS A 120 -11.42 -23.05 -34.68
N LYS A 121 -10.71 -22.45 -35.64
CA LYS A 121 -11.31 -21.57 -36.63
C LYS A 121 -12.23 -22.41 -37.53
N GLY A 122 -13.55 -22.29 -37.35
CA GLY A 122 -14.52 -22.97 -38.21
C GLY A 122 -14.40 -22.46 -39.65
N ALA A 123 -14.31 -23.35 -40.62
CA ALA A 123 -14.34 -23.06 -42.02
C ALA A 123 -15.78 -22.74 -42.44
N GLY A 124 -16.30 -21.56 -42.10
CA GLY A 124 -17.66 -21.13 -42.50
C GLY A 124 -17.93 -19.71 -41.99
N ASN A 125 -18.68 -18.95 -42.79
CA ASN A 125 -19.04 -17.54 -42.60
C ASN A 125 -19.86 -17.19 -41.34
N ALA A 126 -20.10 -18.12 -40.43
CA ALA A 126 -20.75 -17.89 -39.16
C ALA A 126 -19.69 -18.03 -38.06
N GLY A 127 -19.19 -16.92 -37.55
CA GLY A 127 -18.11 -16.78 -36.57
C GLY A 127 -18.35 -17.43 -35.19
N ARG A 128 -18.79 -18.66 -35.16
CA ARG A 128 -18.91 -19.46 -33.94
C ARG A 128 -17.55 -20.12 -33.65
N ARG A 129 -16.75 -19.51 -32.80
CA ARG A 129 -15.54 -20.13 -32.25
C ARG A 129 -15.99 -21.27 -31.31
N THR A 130 -15.72 -22.50 -31.66
CA THR A 130 -15.86 -23.66 -30.77
C THR A 130 -14.52 -23.85 -30.07
N ALA A 131 -14.45 -23.48 -28.81
CA ALA A 131 -13.32 -23.79 -27.94
C ALA A 131 -13.47 -25.23 -27.44
N LYS A 132 -12.38 -26.00 -27.50
CA LYS A 132 -12.28 -27.32 -26.89
C LYS A 132 -11.17 -27.28 -25.88
N VAL A 133 -11.46 -27.68 -24.64
CA VAL A 133 -10.47 -27.79 -23.59
C VAL A 133 -9.85 -29.19 -23.66
N VAL A 134 -8.52 -29.25 -23.74
CA VAL A 134 -7.74 -30.50 -23.82
C VAL A 134 -6.77 -30.54 -22.65
N LEU A 135 -6.60 -31.72 -22.02
CA LEU A 135 -5.58 -31.91 -21.02
C LEU A 135 -4.19 -31.81 -21.69
N GLU A 136 -3.37 -30.85 -21.23
CA GLU A 136 -2.01 -30.61 -21.74
C GLU A 136 -0.98 -31.39 -20.90
N ASP A 137 -1.13 -31.31 -19.55
CA ASP A 137 -0.20 -31.94 -18.64
C ASP A 137 -0.88 -32.25 -17.29
N LYS A 138 -0.28 -33.13 -16.48
CA LYS A 138 -0.72 -33.46 -15.12
C LYS A 138 0.43 -34.02 -14.32
N GLY A 139 0.36 -33.89 -13.00
CA GLY A 139 1.35 -34.45 -12.10
C GLY A 139 0.84 -34.62 -10.67
N GLU A 140 1.62 -35.37 -9.88
CA GLU A 140 1.38 -35.56 -8.47
C GLU A 140 2.39 -34.75 -7.65
N HIS A 141 1.91 -34.06 -6.60
CA HIS A 141 2.79 -33.30 -5.69
C HIS A 141 2.79 -33.83 -4.25
N LYS A 142 1.80 -34.63 -3.87
CA LYS A 142 1.72 -35.33 -2.58
C LYS A 142 1.86 -34.44 -1.32
N LEU A 143 1.51 -33.17 -1.39
CA LEU A 143 1.60 -32.23 -0.26
C LEU A 143 0.53 -32.48 0.80
N GLY A 144 -0.57 -33.15 0.43
CA GLY A 144 -1.74 -33.35 1.30
C GLY A 144 -2.60 -32.09 1.49
N VAL A 145 -2.17 -30.96 0.94
CA VAL A 145 -2.88 -29.68 0.98
C VAL A 145 -2.83 -29.01 -0.39
N VAL A 146 -3.82 -28.19 -0.70
CA VAL A 146 -3.80 -27.36 -1.91
C VAL A 146 -2.75 -26.27 -1.73
N PRO A 147 -1.75 -26.13 -2.62
CA PRO A 147 -0.68 -25.13 -2.46
C PRO A 147 -1.11 -23.72 -2.87
N VAL A 148 -2.36 -23.37 -2.59
CA VAL A 148 -2.99 -22.08 -2.91
C VAL A 148 -3.71 -21.57 -1.68
N PHE A 149 -3.57 -20.27 -1.37
CA PHE A 149 -4.28 -19.66 -0.26
C PHE A 149 -4.59 -18.19 -0.52
N PRO A 150 -5.67 -17.65 0.07
CA PRO A 150 -6.04 -16.24 -0.06
C PRO A 150 -5.21 -15.34 0.87
N VAL A 151 -4.98 -14.11 0.42
CA VAL A 151 -4.39 -13.02 1.21
C VAL A 151 -5.30 -11.81 1.10
N ASP A 152 -5.93 -11.46 2.22
CA ASP A 152 -6.84 -10.32 2.34
C ASP A 152 -6.09 -9.06 2.76
N CYS A 153 -6.53 -7.91 2.26
CA CYS A 153 -5.95 -6.61 2.61
C CYS A 153 -6.28 -6.21 4.05
N ILE A 154 -7.56 -6.25 4.40
CA ILE A 154 -8.09 -5.77 5.68
C ILE A 154 -9.10 -6.79 6.21
N GLY A 155 -8.91 -7.20 7.47
CA GLY A 155 -9.86 -8.07 8.14
C GLY A 155 -10.00 -9.47 7.50
N GLU A 156 -10.74 -10.34 8.17
CA GLU A 156 -11.18 -11.60 7.59
C GLU A 156 -12.52 -11.38 6.90
N SER A 157 -12.59 -11.77 5.64
CA SER A 157 -13.87 -11.76 4.93
C SER A 157 -14.61 -13.04 5.23
N GLU A 158 -15.89 -12.92 5.63
CA GLU A 158 -16.79 -14.08 5.75
C GLU A 158 -17.06 -14.72 4.38
N SER A 159 -16.85 -13.97 3.29
CA SER A 159 -17.00 -14.50 1.95
C SER A 159 -15.75 -15.28 1.52
N PRO A 160 -15.88 -16.55 1.11
CA PRO A 160 -14.76 -17.32 0.59
C PRO A 160 -14.22 -16.79 -0.76
N TYR A 161 -14.99 -15.96 -1.47
CA TYR A 161 -14.69 -15.55 -2.84
C TYR A 161 -14.06 -14.17 -2.94
N PHE A 162 -14.48 -13.22 -2.11
CA PHE A 162 -13.97 -11.84 -2.20
C PHE A 162 -13.81 -11.20 -0.81
N SER A 163 -12.96 -10.19 -0.76
CA SER A 163 -12.78 -9.30 0.38
C SER A 163 -12.83 -7.86 -0.13
N PRO A 164 -13.35 -6.91 0.66
CA PRO A 164 -13.40 -5.51 0.24
C PRO A 164 -12.00 -4.96 0.03
N SER A 165 -11.87 -4.14 -1.02
CA SER A 165 -10.62 -3.46 -1.36
C SER A 165 -10.45 -2.21 -0.49
N LEU A 166 -9.21 -1.85 -0.20
CA LEU A 166 -8.88 -0.58 0.46
C LEU A 166 -9.31 0.63 -0.37
N ILE A 167 -9.36 0.48 -1.70
CA ILE A 167 -9.66 1.56 -2.64
C ILE A 167 -11.07 1.49 -3.24
N ASP A 168 -11.94 0.61 -2.74
CA ASP A 168 -13.28 0.43 -3.31
C ASP A 168 -14.09 1.72 -3.29
N ASP A 169 -14.20 2.34 -2.12
CA ASP A 169 -14.88 3.64 -1.98
C ASP A 169 -14.17 4.77 -2.72
N ILE A 170 -12.84 4.72 -2.78
CA ILE A 170 -12.01 5.74 -3.44
C ILE A 170 -12.23 5.76 -4.95
N ALA A 171 -12.38 4.61 -5.59
CA ALA A 171 -12.50 4.52 -7.03
C ALA A 171 -13.70 5.31 -7.58
N TYR A 172 -14.81 5.35 -6.86
CA TYR A 172 -15.98 6.15 -7.23
C TYR A 172 -15.76 7.64 -7.01
N LEU A 173 -15.12 8.01 -5.93
CA LEU A 173 -14.80 9.41 -5.60
C LEU A 173 -13.76 9.97 -6.59
N ASP A 174 -12.73 9.20 -6.93
CA ASP A 174 -11.70 9.59 -7.91
C ASP A 174 -12.31 9.81 -9.29
N ARG A 175 -13.22 8.94 -9.72
CA ARG A 175 -13.99 9.14 -10.95
C ARG A 175 -14.82 10.44 -10.93
N ALA A 176 -15.40 10.78 -9.79
CA ALA A 176 -16.13 12.05 -9.64
C ALA A 176 -15.19 13.25 -9.78
N VAL A 177 -14.00 13.21 -9.17
CA VAL A 177 -12.96 14.24 -9.33
C VAL A 177 -12.55 14.40 -10.78
N ALA A 178 -12.28 13.28 -11.49
CA ALA A 178 -11.94 13.32 -12.92
C ALA A 178 -13.03 13.97 -13.78
N ASN A 179 -14.30 13.67 -13.49
CA ASN A 179 -15.44 14.30 -14.18
C ASN A 179 -15.52 15.82 -13.87
N TYR A 180 -15.34 16.21 -12.62
CA TYR A 180 -15.34 17.63 -12.24
C TYR A 180 -14.17 18.40 -12.86
N LEU A 181 -12.98 17.80 -12.94
CA LEU A 181 -11.84 18.38 -13.63
C LEU A 181 -12.10 18.58 -15.13
N SER A 182 -12.75 17.62 -15.78
CA SER A 182 -13.16 17.74 -17.19
C SER A 182 -14.17 18.86 -17.39
N ASN A 183 -15.15 19.01 -16.49
CA ASN A 183 -16.10 20.12 -16.50
C ASN A 183 -15.41 21.47 -16.28
N LEU A 184 -14.46 21.53 -15.35
CA LEU A 184 -13.66 22.73 -15.08
C LEU A 184 -12.85 23.14 -16.30
N ASP A 185 -12.21 22.18 -16.99
CA ASP A 185 -11.46 22.41 -18.20
C ASP A 185 -12.34 23.00 -19.31
N ALA A 186 -13.54 22.44 -19.52
CA ALA A 186 -14.52 22.96 -20.47
C ALA A 186 -14.94 24.41 -20.14
N ILE A 187 -15.20 24.71 -18.85
CA ILE A 187 -15.53 26.06 -18.41
C ILE A 187 -14.36 27.01 -18.66
N ILE A 188 -13.12 26.60 -18.35
CA ILE A 188 -11.93 27.44 -18.59
C ILE A 188 -11.77 27.72 -20.07
N GLN A 189 -11.92 26.71 -20.94
CA GLN A 189 -11.86 26.89 -22.40
C GLN A 189 -12.91 27.86 -22.90
N ASP A 190 -14.15 27.76 -22.43
CA ASP A 190 -15.23 28.68 -22.80
C ASP A 190 -15.02 30.08 -22.25
N GLN A 191 -14.43 30.23 -21.06
CA GLN A 191 -14.19 31.52 -20.40
C GLN A 191 -12.92 32.21 -20.88
N THR A 192 -11.95 31.52 -21.44
CA THR A 192 -10.70 32.08 -21.95
C THR A 192 -10.97 33.09 -23.09
N PHE A 193 -12.08 32.88 -23.80
CA PHE A 193 -12.48 33.77 -24.90
C PHE A 193 -13.76 34.52 -24.53
N SER A 194 -13.64 35.77 -24.10
CA SER A 194 -14.77 36.69 -23.88
C SER A 194 -15.63 36.78 -25.14
N GLN A 195 -16.92 36.53 -25.00
CA GLN A 195 -17.84 36.64 -26.12
C GLN A 195 -18.25 38.10 -26.31
N LEU A 196 -18.06 38.62 -27.52
CA LEU A 196 -18.53 39.95 -27.88
C LEU A 196 -20.04 39.91 -28.15
N ALA A 197 -20.83 40.65 -27.39
CA ALA A 197 -22.25 40.82 -27.61
C ALA A 197 -22.51 42.10 -28.39
N ILE A 198 -23.19 42.03 -29.55
CA ILE A 198 -23.45 43.17 -30.42
C ILE A 198 -24.96 43.31 -30.64
N PRO A 199 -25.53 44.53 -30.51
CA PRO A 199 -26.94 44.78 -30.82
C PRO A 199 -27.20 44.70 -32.33
N VAL A 200 -28.29 44.05 -32.73
CA VAL A 200 -28.60 43.68 -34.15
C VAL A 200 -29.46 44.72 -34.85
N GLN A 201 -29.89 45.81 -34.22
CA GLN A 201 -30.82 46.81 -34.84
C GLN A 201 -30.42 47.37 -36.19
N SER A 202 -29.16 47.18 -36.61
CA SER A 202 -28.65 47.69 -37.88
C SER A 202 -28.03 46.61 -38.81
N LEU A 203 -28.10 45.34 -38.45
CA LEU A 203 -27.42 44.27 -39.16
C LEU A 203 -28.48 43.32 -39.83
N LEU A 204 -28.95 43.72 -41.01
CA LEU A 204 -29.80 42.84 -41.81
C LEU A 204 -28.95 41.69 -42.43
N PRO A 205 -29.45 40.45 -42.47
CA PRO A 205 -28.79 39.38 -43.17
C PRO A 205 -28.59 39.72 -44.65
N GLY A 206 -27.34 39.79 -45.10
CA GLY A 206 -26.98 40.19 -46.46
C GLY A 206 -26.24 41.55 -46.55
N ASP A 207 -26.09 42.27 -45.50
CA ASP A 207 -25.30 43.50 -45.43
C ASP A 207 -23.79 43.15 -45.29
N GLU A 208 -22.90 43.86 -46.00
CA GLU A 208 -21.44 43.63 -45.91
C GLU A 208 -20.91 43.77 -44.47
N ASN A 209 -21.55 44.63 -43.66
CA ASN A 209 -21.21 44.78 -42.28
C ASN A 209 -21.58 43.56 -41.40
N HIS A 210 -22.63 42.79 -41.75
CA HIS A 210 -22.99 41.58 -41.08
C HIS A 210 -21.92 40.48 -41.28
N ALA A 211 -21.43 40.32 -42.53
CA ALA A 211 -20.35 39.39 -42.83
C ALA A 211 -19.05 39.75 -42.10
N LYS A 212 -18.67 41.03 -42.05
CA LYS A 212 -17.48 41.52 -41.36
C LYS A 212 -17.55 41.31 -39.83
N VAL A 213 -18.71 41.46 -39.22
CA VAL A 213 -18.92 41.23 -37.78
C VAL A 213 -18.86 39.74 -37.44
N MET A 214 -19.35 38.88 -38.35
CA MET A 214 -19.25 37.42 -38.17
C MET A 214 -17.81 36.89 -38.36
N GLU A 215 -16.97 37.63 -39.13
CA GLU A 215 -15.54 37.29 -39.28
C GLU A 215 -14.67 37.88 -38.14
N MET A 216 -15.13 38.95 -37.49
CA MET A 216 -14.39 39.59 -36.42
C MET A 216 -14.49 38.80 -35.09
N GLY A 217 -13.42 38.17 -34.74
CA GLY A 217 -13.21 37.50 -33.48
C GLY A 217 -13.25 35.99 -33.59
N THR A 218 -12.71 35.31 -32.61
CA THR A 218 -12.62 33.87 -32.48
C THR A 218 -13.99 33.20 -32.47
N LYS A 219 -14.76 33.29 -33.58
CA LYS A 219 -15.94 32.51 -33.95
C LYS A 219 -17.17 32.54 -33.04
N ARG A 220 -17.23 33.38 -31.99
CA ARG A 220 -18.41 33.46 -31.11
C ARG A 220 -18.80 34.93 -30.88
N VAL A 221 -19.55 35.48 -31.81
CA VAL A 221 -20.24 36.77 -31.61
C VAL A 221 -21.69 36.48 -31.22
N PHE A 222 -22.11 36.93 -30.06
CA PHE A 222 -23.48 36.84 -29.60
C PHE A 222 -24.25 38.05 -30.09
N THR A 223 -25.29 37.87 -30.88
CA THR A 223 -26.16 38.96 -31.33
C THR A 223 -27.42 39.00 -30.51
N TYR A 224 -27.81 40.18 -30.03
CA TYR A 224 -29.02 40.37 -29.25
C TYR A 224 -29.87 41.50 -29.82
N ASP A 225 -31.20 41.38 -29.71
CA ASP A 225 -32.12 42.40 -30.16
C ASP A 225 -32.25 43.51 -29.07
N SER A 226 -32.10 44.77 -29.48
CA SER A 226 -32.16 45.89 -28.57
C SER A 226 -32.93 47.04 -29.19
N GLU A 227 -34.10 47.34 -28.66
CA GLU A 227 -34.94 48.49 -29.10
C GLU A 227 -34.34 49.86 -28.76
N SER A 228 -33.34 49.94 -27.93
CA SER A 228 -32.70 51.17 -27.49
C SER A 228 -31.19 51.08 -27.52
N GLY A 229 -30.55 51.51 -28.61
CA GLY A 229 -29.17 51.93 -28.82
C GLY A 229 -28.07 51.48 -27.81
N ASN A 230 -28.11 50.30 -27.29
CA ASN A 230 -27.12 49.77 -26.36
C ASN A 230 -25.77 49.54 -27.07
N GLN A 231 -24.69 49.86 -26.37
CA GLN A 231 -23.33 49.65 -26.89
C GLN A 231 -22.95 48.17 -26.86
N PRO A 232 -22.08 47.71 -27.77
CA PRO A 232 -21.46 46.40 -27.69
C PRO A 232 -20.76 46.19 -26.34
N PHE A 233 -20.89 44.99 -25.75
CA PHE A 233 -20.22 44.65 -24.49
C PHE A 233 -19.67 43.21 -24.57
N TYR A 234 -18.72 42.95 -23.70
CA TYR A 234 -18.20 41.59 -23.57
C TYR A 234 -19.00 40.84 -22.51
N LEU A 235 -19.52 39.67 -22.90
CA LEU A 235 -20.08 38.70 -21.98
C LEU A 235 -18.92 38.01 -21.28
N SER A 236 -18.77 38.30 -19.99
CA SER A 236 -17.82 37.58 -19.13
C SER A 236 -18.60 36.53 -18.36
N PRO A 237 -18.22 35.24 -18.46
CA PRO A 237 -18.86 34.21 -17.68
C PRO A 237 -18.69 34.44 -16.18
N ASP A 238 -19.64 33.93 -15.37
CA ASP A 238 -19.57 34.05 -13.90
C ASP A 238 -18.49 33.12 -13.33
N PRO A 239 -17.40 33.62 -12.73
CA PRO A 239 -16.33 32.80 -12.17
C PRO A 239 -16.79 31.96 -10.97
N LYS A 240 -17.97 32.24 -10.42
CA LYS A 240 -18.53 31.48 -9.27
C LYS A 240 -18.73 30.00 -9.57
N GLN A 241 -19.08 29.65 -10.82
CA GLN A 241 -19.25 28.25 -11.21
C GLN A 241 -17.93 27.48 -11.14
N ALA A 242 -16.86 28.05 -11.68
CA ALA A 242 -15.53 27.46 -11.60
C ALA A 242 -15.05 27.32 -10.14
N GLN A 243 -15.28 28.36 -9.32
CA GLN A 243 -14.94 28.33 -7.90
C GLN A 243 -15.71 27.26 -7.12
N MET A 244 -17.01 27.07 -7.42
CA MET A 244 -17.81 26.03 -6.81
C MET A 244 -17.27 24.63 -7.17
N ILE A 245 -16.91 24.39 -8.42
CA ILE A 245 -16.32 23.12 -8.86
C ILE A 245 -15.00 22.86 -8.14
N ILE A 246 -14.11 23.86 -8.05
CA ILE A 246 -12.83 23.74 -7.33
C ILE A 246 -13.07 23.38 -5.86
N THR A 247 -14.00 24.06 -5.20
CA THR A 247 -14.35 23.76 -3.80
C THR A 247 -14.90 22.36 -3.64
N THR A 248 -15.76 21.92 -4.58
CA THR A 248 -16.30 20.55 -4.58
C THR A 248 -15.20 19.51 -4.77
N ILE A 249 -14.28 19.73 -5.72
CA ILE A 249 -13.11 18.87 -5.93
C ILE A 249 -12.29 18.75 -4.64
N GLN A 250 -11.98 19.85 -3.98
CA GLN A 250 -11.24 19.86 -2.71
C GLN A 250 -11.97 19.05 -1.63
N THR A 251 -13.29 19.22 -1.53
CA THR A 251 -14.11 18.46 -0.57
C THR A 251 -14.06 16.97 -0.86
N VAL A 252 -14.24 16.55 -2.12
CA VAL A 252 -14.19 15.12 -2.52
C VAL A 252 -12.79 14.54 -2.29
N ILE A 253 -11.74 15.29 -2.60
CA ILE A 253 -10.37 14.84 -2.33
C ILE A 253 -10.13 14.66 -0.82
N ASN A 254 -10.63 15.56 0.02
CA ASN A 254 -10.55 15.41 1.48
C ASN A 254 -11.31 14.16 1.96
N GLU A 255 -12.46 13.84 1.36
CA GLU A 255 -13.22 12.64 1.66
C GLU A 255 -12.46 11.37 1.26
N ILE A 256 -11.78 11.36 0.11
CA ILE A 256 -10.88 10.26 -0.30
C ILE A 256 -9.82 9.99 0.78
N TYR A 257 -9.14 11.02 1.28
CA TYR A 257 -8.14 10.86 2.33
C TYR A 257 -8.75 10.40 3.67
N HIS A 258 -9.95 10.90 3.96
CA HIS A 258 -10.66 10.53 5.18
C HIS A 258 -11.08 9.05 5.16
N SER A 259 -11.54 8.52 4.02
CA SER A 259 -11.95 7.11 3.88
C SER A 259 -10.80 6.14 4.14
N VAL A 260 -9.56 6.49 3.76
CA VAL A 260 -8.34 5.68 4.01
C VAL A 260 -7.74 5.91 5.39
N GLY A 261 -8.25 6.87 6.16
CA GLY A 261 -7.71 7.17 7.49
C GLY A 261 -6.47 8.08 7.50
N VAL A 262 -6.09 8.70 6.37
CA VAL A 262 -4.92 9.60 6.21
C VAL A 262 -5.29 11.08 6.22
N ALA A 263 -6.51 11.43 6.62
CA ALA A 263 -7.05 12.79 6.56
C ALA A 263 -6.20 13.84 7.32
N GLY A 264 -5.60 13.43 8.45
CA GLY A 264 -4.82 14.34 9.31
C GLY A 264 -3.55 14.90 8.67
N GLU A 265 -2.96 14.23 7.70
CA GLU A 265 -1.73 14.71 7.04
C GLU A 265 -1.98 15.80 6.00
N ARG A 266 -3.13 15.76 5.33
CA ARG A 266 -3.40 16.69 4.23
C ARG A 266 -4.04 18.00 4.68
N THR A 267 -4.80 18.01 5.76
CA THR A 267 -5.30 19.24 6.38
C THR A 267 -4.16 20.24 6.71
N LYS A 268 -2.93 19.74 6.82
CA LYS A 268 -1.73 20.57 7.03
C LYS A 268 -1.26 21.29 5.75
N GLN A 269 -1.41 20.68 4.57
CA GLN A 269 -1.01 21.29 3.30
C GLN A 269 -2.00 22.35 2.83
N ASP A 270 -3.29 22.16 3.08
CA ASP A 270 -4.34 23.14 2.71
C ASP A 270 -4.38 24.35 3.65
N ASN A 271 -3.87 24.21 4.88
CA ASN A 271 -3.71 25.32 5.84
C ASN A 271 -2.43 26.15 5.62
N ALA A 272 -1.98 26.34 4.37
CA ALA A 272 -0.82 27.16 4.01
C ALA A 272 -0.91 28.63 4.50
N LYS A 273 -1.97 29.02 5.18
CA LYS A 273 -2.18 30.33 5.81
C LYS A 273 -2.10 30.34 7.33
N GLY A 274 -1.91 29.22 7.99
CA GLY A 274 -1.89 29.14 9.46
C GLY A 274 -0.77 28.26 9.97
N ILE A 275 -0.13 28.70 11.03
CA ILE A 275 0.70 27.87 11.89
C ILE A 275 -0.16 26.69 12.32
N ASP A 276 0.33 25.45 12.10
CA ASP A 276 -0.33 24.22 12.55
C ASP A 276 -0.50 24.26 14.07
N ASN A 277 -1.65 24.75 14.52
CA ASN A 277 -2.01 24.86 15.94
C ASN A 277 -2.60 23.56 16.49
N SER A 278 -2.57 22.45 15.72
CA SER A 278 -3.00 21.16 16.26
C SER A 278 -2.07 20.76 17.39
N SER A 279 -2.66 20.45 18.56
CA SER A 279 -1.88 19.98 19.71
C SER A 279 -1.21 18.65 19.38
N GLY A 280 -0.06 18.35 20.02
CA GLY A 280 0.59 17.05 19.86
C GLY A 280 -0.36 15.86 20.08
N ALA A 281 -1.36 16.02 20.96
CA ALA A 281 -2.41 15.04 21.20
C ALA A 281 -3.32 14.81 19.97
N ALA A 282 -3.70 15.88 19.26
CA ALA A 282 -4.51 15.76 18.04
C ALA A 282 -3.75 14.99 16.94
N LYS A 283 -2.46 15.27 16.77
CA LYS A 283 -1.60 14.53 15.84
C LYS A 283 -1.45 13.05 16.20
N LEU A 284 -1.41 12.73 17.49
CA LEU A 284 -1.39 11.35 17.97
C LEU A 284 -2.69 10.61 17.62
N TYR A 285 -3.86 11.24 17.75
CA TYR A 285 -5.14 10.62 17.38
C TYR A 285 -5.25 10.36 15.89
N ASP A 286 -4.81 11.31 15.06
CA ASP A 286 -4.78 11.13 13.60
C ASP A 286 -3.87 9.96 13.21
N PHE A 287 -2.74 9.83 13.89
CA PHE A 287 -1.80 8.75 13.65
C PHE A 287 -2.29 7.39 14.15
N GLN A 288 -3.06 7.33 15.24
CA GLN A 288 -3.61 6.07 15.76
C GLN A 288 -4.43 5.33 14.71
N ARG A 289 -5.17 6.05 13.87
CA ARG A 289 -5.99 5.47 12.82
C ARG A 289 -5.15 4.80 11.73
N VAL A 290 -4.08 5.47 11.30
CA VAL A 290 -3.09 4.92 10.36
C VAL A 290 -2.36 3.74 10.98
N ASN A 291 -1.95 3.85 12.25
CA ASN A 291 -1.28 2.79 12.99
C ASN A 291 -2.15 1.52 13.08
N SER A 292 -3.44 1.66 13.38
CA SER A 292 -4.37 0.52 13.41
C SER A 292 -4.46 -0.18 12.05
N LEU A 293 -4.54 0.58 10.95
CA LEU A 293 -4.53 0.01 9.59
C LEU A 293 -3.22 -0.74 9.31
N LEU A 294 -2.07 -0.16 9.68
CA LEU A 294 -0.76 -0.77 9.47
C LEU A 294 -0.57 -2.05 10.28
N ILE A 295 -1.05 -2.09 11.54
CA ILE A 295 -1.05 -3.28 12.37
C ILE A 295 -1.86 -4.40 11.72
N THR A 296 -3.10 -4.11 11.29
CA THR A 296 -3.94 -5.11 10.62
C THR A 296 -3.27 -5.66 9.36
N LYS A 297 -2.64 -4.81 8.55
CA LYS A 297 -1.89 -5.24 7.37
C LYS A 297 -0.68 -6.09 7.75
N ALA A 298 0.08 -5.70 8.76
CA ALA A 298 1.24 -6.45 9.24
C ALA A 298 0.85 -7.86 9.69
N GLU A 299 -0.22 -8.02 10.48
CA GLU A 299 -0.75 -9.31 10.90
C GLU A 299 -1.14 -10.20 9.70
N ARG A 300 -1.75 -9.62 8.65
CA ARG A 300 -2.14 -10.37 7.44
C ARG A 300 -0.93 -10.83 6.63
N LEU A 301 0.03 -9.95 6.45
CA LEU A 301 1.27 -10.26 5.74
C LEU A 301 2.11 -11.30 6.50
N GLU A 302 2.18 -11.20 7.82
CA GLU A 302 2.84 -12.19 8.68
C GLU A 302 2.22 -13.58 8.49
N ARG A 303 0.88 -13.68 8.56
CA ARG A 303 0.17 -14.94 8.32
C ARG A 303 0.45 -15.48 6.92
N ALA A 304 0.42 -14.62 5.90
CA ALA A 304 0.68 -15.01 4.52
C ALA A 304 2.11 -15.52 4.34
N GLU A 305 3.10 -14.85 4.92
CA GLU A 305 4.50 -15.27 4.84
C GLU A 305 4.74 -16.59 5.59
N ARG A 306 4.16 -16.77 6.77
CA ARG A 306 4.20 -18.04 7.50
C ARG A 306 3.63 -19.19 6.67
N GLN A 307 2.49 -18.98 6.03
CA GLN A 307 1.84 -20.00 5.19
C GLN A 307 2.66 -20.33 3.93
N MET A 308 3.26 -19.30 3.29
CA MET A 308 4.23 -19.55 2.20
C MET A 308 5.41 -20.38 2.64
N MET A 309 5.98 -20.06 3.80
CA MET A 309 7.13 -20.80 4.34
C MET A 309 6.78 -22.25 4.64
N PHE A 310 5.61 -22.48 5.22
CA PHE A 310 5.10 -23.82 5.48
C PHE A 310 4.93 -24.63 4.19
N LEU A 311 4.30 -24.06 3.16
CA LEU A 311 4.15 -24.73 1.86
C LEU A 311 5.50 -24.96 1.17
N ALA A 312 6.40 -23.98 1.21
CA ALA A 312 7.74 -24.13 0.64
C ALA A 312 8.55 -25.22 1.35
N ALA A 313 8.42 -25.36 2.68
CA ALA A 313 9.03 -26.42 3.44
C ALA A 313 8.48 -27.79 3.06
N LYS A 314 7.15 -27.91 2.93
CA LYS A 314 6.51 -29.16 2.43
C LYS A 314 7.02 -29.55 1.05
N TRP A 315 7.17 -28.62 0.12
CA TRP A 315 7.78 -28.87 -1.19
C TRP A 315 9.23 -29.35 -1.10
N MET A 316 9.96 -28.93 -0.08
CA MET A 316 11.36 -29.35 0.15
C MET A 316 11.48 -30.59 1.03
N GLY A 317 10.37 -31.21 1.44
CA GLY A 317 10.35 -32.36 2.35
C GLY A 317 10.89 -32.04 3.75
N VAL A 318 10.82 -30.78 4.18
CA VAL A 318 11.21 -30.32 5.51
C VAL A 318 9.97 -30.16 6.35
N ASP A 319 9.92 -30.81 7.50
CA ASP A 319 8.85 -30.65 8.48
C ASP A 319 9.09 -29.37 9.27
N LEU A 320 8.18 -28.40 9.14
CA LEU A 320 8.17 -27.16 9.89
C LEU A 320 6.93 -27.14 10.76
N ASP A 321 7.14 -26.91 12.03
CA ASP A 321 6.06 -26.67 12.98
C ASP A 321 5.53 -25.23 12.76
N GLU A 322 4.23 -25.08 12.50
CA GLU A 322 3.58 -23.78 12.28
C GLU A 322 3.71 -22.88 13.53
N GLU A 323 3.78 -23.45 14.73
CA GLU A 323 3.87 -22.69 15.97
C GLU A 323 5.26 -22.06 16.19
N HIS A 324 6.32 -22.63 15.62
CA HIS A 324 7.69 -22.12 15.75
C HIS A 324 8.09 -21.22 14.57
N SER A 325 7.28 -20.23 14.29
CA SER A 325 7.57 -19.28 13.22
C SER A 325 8.72 -18.33 13.59
N LEU A 326 9.73 -18.28 12.71
CA LEU A 326 10.82 -17.30 12.76
C LEU A 326 10.40 -15.94 12.19
N ILE A 327 9.13 -15.80 11.81
CA ILE A 327 8.58 -14.61 11.14
C ILE A 327 7.76 -13.85 12.17
N ALA A 328 8.14 -12.61 12.41
CA ALA A 328 7.41 -11.66 13.25
C ALA A 328 7.40 -10.29 12.57
N TYR A 329 6.22 -9.73 12.43
CA TYR A 329 6.02 -8.37 11.93
C TYR A 329 5.84 -7.41 13.12
N PRO A 330 6.05 -6.09 12.94
CA PRO A 330 5.86 -5.13 14.01
C PRO A 330 4.41 -5.10 14.51
N GLU A 331 4.22 -5.23 15.83
CA GLU A 331 2.90 -5.11 16.47
C GLU A 331 2.48 -3.65 16.68
N SER A 332 3.37 -2.69 16.45
CA SER A 332 3.13 -1.27 16.62
C SER A 332 4.01 -0.46 15.67
N PHE A 333 3.41 0.53 15.01
CA PHE A 333 4.09 1.51 14.16
C PHE A 333 4.15 2.87 14.85
N ASP A 334 4.42 2.89 16.15
CA ASP A 334 4.42 4.10 16.97
C ASP A 334 5.54 5.07 16.54
N ILE A 335 5.16 6.33 16.30
CA ILE A 335 6.10 7.41 15.90
C ILE A 335 6.80 8.01 17.12
N ARG A 336 6.65 7.45 18.32
CA ARG A 336 7.37 7.97 19.46
C ARG A 336 8.85 8.09 19.14
N GLY A 337 9.35 9.31 19.19
CA GLY A 337 10.76 9.60 18.95
C GLY A 337 11.64 8.97 20.02
N LEU A 338 12.92 8.78 19.70
CA LEU A 338 13.93 8.29 20.66
C LEU A 338 13.90 9.09 21.98
N THR A 339 13.68 10.40 21.89
CA THR A 339 13.55 11.31 23.07
C THR A 339 12.37 10.94 23.96
N ASP A 340 11.24 10.53 23.39
CA ASP A 340 10.05 10.15 24.15
C ASP A 340 10.27 8.80 24.87
N GLU A 341 10.95 7.85 24.21
CA GLU A 341 11.31 6.57 24.82
C GLU A 341 12.32 6.75 25.96
N PHE A 342 13.29 7.64 25.82
CA PHE A 342 14.18 7.98 26.91
C PHE A 342 13.44 8.61 28.09
N ALA A 343 12.47 9.50 27.82
CA ALA A 343 11.63 10.10 28.85
C ALA A 343 10.76 9.06 29.58
N VAL A 344 10.25 8.06 28.86
CA VAL A 344 9.51 6.93 29.46
C VAL A 344 10.44 6.08 30.31
N ALA A 345 11.63 5.73 29.82
CA ALA A 345 12.61 4.93 30.56
C ALA A 345 13.07 5.64 31.86
N GLU A 346 13.27 6.97 31.81
CA GLU A 346 13.58 7.78 32.98
C GLU A 346 12.46 7.76 34.03
N LYS A 347 11.20 7.95 33.57
CA LYS A 347 10.02 7.89 34.44
C LYS A 347 9.83 6.50 35.06
N LEU A 348 10.03 5.42 34.31
CA LEU A 348 10.00 4.05 34.86
C LEU A 348 11.09 3.80 35.90
N GLY A 349 12.26 4.41 35.69
CA GLY A 349 13.34 4.40 36.70
C GLY A 349 12.95 5.10 37.98
N LEU A 350 12.30 6.28 37.90
CA LEU A 350 11.83 7.07 39.06
C LEU A 350 10.68 6.40 39.81
N LEU A 351 9.81 5.66 39.13
CA LEU A 351 8.66 4.95 39.71
C LEU A 351 9.01 3.59 40.32
N GLU A 352 10.31 3.22 40.37
CA GLU A 352 10.75 1.91 40.86
C GLU A 352 10.01 0.75 40.18
N ALA A 353 9.78 0.88 38.88
CA ALA A 353 9.08 -0.14 38.09
C ALA A 353 9.81 -1.50 38.21
N PRO A 354 9.07 -2.64 38.12
CA PRO A 354 9.66 -3.97 38.16
C PRO A 354 10.80 -4.15 37.17
N ASP A 355 11.83 -4.89 37.55
CA ASP A 355 13.05 -5.11 36.76
C ASP A 355 12.73 -5.67 35.36
N SER A 356 11.69 -6.50 35.26
CA SER A 356 11.21 -7.04 33.97
C SER A 356 10.69 -5.96 33.01
N VAL A 357 9.94 -4.97 33.53
CA VAL A 357 9.40 -3.85 32.74
C VAL A 357 10.54 -2.93 32.30
N ARG A 358 11.48 -2.63 33.20
CA ARG A 358 12.65 -1.79 32.86
C ARG A 358 13.57 -2.48 31.85
N ARG A 359 13.69 -3.80 31.93
CA ARG A 359 14.47 -4.61 30.99
C ARG A 359 13.83 -4.57 29.60
N TYR A 360 12.52 -4.81 29.51
CA TYR A 360 11.78 -4.74 28.26
C TYR A 360 11.87 -3.35 27.61
N GLN A 361 11.76 -2.29 28.40
CA GLN A 361 11.92 -0.93 27.89
C GLN A 361 13.34 -0.66 27.34
N MET A 362 14.38 -1.22 27.98
CA MET A 362 15.75 -1.10 27.49
C MET A 362 15.96 -1.88 26.19
N GLU A 363 15.35 -3.04 26.05
CA GLU A 363 15.35 -3.84 24.81
C GLU A 363 14.74 -3.06 23.65
N MET A 364 13.57 -2.47 23.84
CA MET A 364 12.91 -1.58 22.87
C MET A 364 13.79 -0.38 22.48
N LEU A 365 14.50 0.21 23.44
CA LEU A 365 15.44 1.30 23.16
C LEU A 365 16.63 0.84 22.31
N ILE A 366 17.19 -0.32 22.61
CA ILE A 366 18.32 -0.89 21.87
C ILE A 366 17.92 -1.15 20.43
N GLU A 367 16.76 -1.75 20.18
CA GLU A 367 16.24 -2.00 18.82
C GLU A 367 16.04 -0.71 18.03
N LYS A 368 15.51 0.34 18.66
CA LYS A 368 15.32 1.64 18.01
C LYS A 368 16.63 2.39 17.74
N ILE A 369 17.62 2.25 18.59
CA ILE A 369 18.93 2.92 18.43
C ILE A 369 19.78 2.19 17.37
N PHE A 370 19.68 0.88 17.33
CA PHE A 370 20.54 0.02 16.50
C PHE A 370 19.71 -0.93 15.63
N PRO A 371 18.98 -0.44 14.63
CA PRO A 371 18.06 -1.26 13.82
C PRO A 371 18.75 -2.35 12.97
N ASN A 372 20.07 -2.30 12.81
CA ASN A 372 20.85 -3.24 11.98
C ASN A 372 22.00 -3.87 12.76
N ILE A 373 21.70 -4.51 13.88
CA ILE A 373 22.71 -5.19 14.69
C ILE A 373 23.08 -6.54 14.10
N SER A 374 24.37 -6.90 14.13
CA SER A 374 24.80 -8.26 13.79
C SER A 374 24.30 -9.27 14.83
N ALA A 375 23.97 -10.49 14.42
CA ALA A 375 23.50 -11.56 15.30
C ALA A 375 24.47 -11.89 16.46
N ALA A 376 25.76 -11.55 16.32
CA ALA A 376 26.74 -11.70 17.38
C ALA A 376 26.57 -10.62 18.48
N MET A 377 26.36 -9.36 18.10
CA MET A 377 26.13 -8.26 19.04
C MET A 377 24.76 -8.39 19.71
N GLN A 378 23.73 -8.88 19.00
CA GLN A 378 22.43 -9.12 19.60
C GLN A 378 22.50 -10.09 20.77
N LYS A 379 23.22 -11.21 20.61
CA LYS A 379 23.45 -12.17 21.69
C LYS A 379 24.25 -11.61 22.87
N GLU A 380 25.12 -10.65 22.61
CA GLU A 380 25.88 -9.96 23.68
C GLU A 380 24.97 -9.01 24.46
N PHE A 381 24.12 -8.23 23.76
CA PHE A 381 23.10 -7.37 24.39
C PHE A 381 22.06 -8.17 25.20
N GLU A 382 21.61 -9.30 24.70
CA GLU A 382 20.70 -10.20 25.44
C GLU A 382 21.32 -10.66 26.77
N LYS A 383 22.63 -10.98 26.80
CA LYS A 383 23.33 -11.36 28.03
C LYS A 383 23.44 -10.19 29.00
N ASP A 384 23.71 -9.00 28.49
CA ASP A 384 23.85 -7.81 29.36
C ASP A 384 22.49 -7.38 29.92
N LEU A 385 21.41 -7.53 29.16
CA LEU A 385 20.03 -7.28 29.57
C LEU A 385 19.57 -8.22 30.69
N LEU A 386 20.11 -9.45 30.80
CA LEU A 386 19.82 -10.34 31.93
C LEU A 386 20.26 -9.75 33.26
N ASN A 387 21.30 -8.91 33.25
CA ASN A 387 21.84 -8.24 34.46
C ASN A 387 21.32 -6.81 34.66
N PHE A 388 20.42 -6.34 33.79
CA PHE A 388 19.80 -5.03 33.88
C PHE A 388 18.49 -5.06 34.71
N PRO A 389 18.17 -4.05 35.51
CA PRO A 389 19.00 -2.91 35.91
C PRO A 389 20.10 -3.30 36.93
N PRO A 390 21.25 -2.63 36.90
CA PRO A 390 22.29 -2.93 37.87
C PRO A 390 21.81 -2.62 39.30
N LYS A 391 22.08 -3.50 40.23
CA LYS A 391 21.60 -3.44 41.63
C LYS A 391 21.95 -2.13 42.38
N ASN A 392 22.81 -1.27 41.80
CA ASN A 392 23.23 0.02 42.39
C ASN A 392 22.77 1.24 41.58
N ALA A 393 21.82 1.08 40.62
CA ALA A 393 21.39 2.18 39.75
C ALA A 393 20.70 3.34 40.52
N LEU A 394 20.03 3.04 41.63
CA LEU A 394 19.37 4.05 42.48
C LEU A 394 20.38 5.06 43.09
N ASN A 395 21.53 4.59 43.55
CA ASN A 395 22.56 5.47 44.12
C ASN A 395 23.21 6.40 43.07
N THR A 396 23.15 6.06 41.81
CA THR A 396 23.73 6.88 40.72
C THR A 396 22.81 8.01 40.29
N LEU A 397 21.48 7.81 40.38
CA LEU A 397 20.48 8.85 40.07
C LEU A 397 20.37 9.89 41.19
N GLU A 398 20.42 9.49 42.46
CA GLU A 398 20.45 10.40 43.57
C GLU A 398 21.71 11.29 43.53
N ASN A 399 22.88 10.74 43.19
CA ASN A 399 24.09 11.52 43.01
C ASN A 399 24.04 12.51 41.84
N LYS A 400 23.32 12.20 40.76
CA LYS A 400 23.14 13.14 39.63
C LYS A 400 22.16 14.25 39.96
N SER A 401 21.07 13.97 40.69
CA SER A 401 20.13 15.01 41.12
C SER A 401 20.76 15.98 42.12
N VAL A 402 21.60 15.48 43.03
CA VAL A 402 22.38 16.32 43.99
C VAL A 402 23.41 17.17 43.25
N LEU A 403 24.07 16.65 42.20
CA LEU A 403 25.03 17.41 41.38
C LEU A 403 24.36 18.50 40.56
N THR A 404 23.14 18.27 40.08
CA THR A 404 22.36 19.29 39.35
C THR A 404 21.87 20.39 40.29
N TYR A 405 21.48 20.05 41.52
CA TYR A 405 21.06 21.01 42.51
C TYR A 405 22.24 21.88 42.96
N HIS A 406 23.41 21.30 43.19
CA HIS A 406 24.64 22.06 43.52
C HIS A 406 25.11 22.96 42.38
N ARG A 407 24.90 22.58 41.11
CA ARG A 407 25.30 23.38 39.98
C ARG A 407 24.39 24.61 39.80
N ASN A 408 23.10 24.49 40.07
CA ASN A 408 22.16 25.61 40.03
C ASN A 408 22.33 26.58 41.20
N THR A 409 22.62 26.10 42.42
CA THR A 409 22.91 26.94 43.60
C THR A 409 24.24 27.71 43.47
N VAL A 410 25.24 27.16 42.79
CA VAL A 410 26.52 27.87 42.53
C VAL A 410 26.35 28.91 41.41
N GLN A 411 25.43 28.72 40.47
CA GLN A 411 25.13 29.75 39.46
C GLN A 411 24.29 30.90 40.02
N GLU A 412 23.35 30.65 40.91
CA GLU A 412 22.59 31.72 41.56
C GLU A 412 23.46 32.55 42.55
N SER A 413 24.38 31.92 43.28
CA SER A 413 25.31 32.66 44.14
C SER A 413 26.39 33.44 43.37
N GLY A 414 26.67 33.07 42.12
CA GLY A 414 27.60 33.78 41.25
C GLY A 414 27.00 35.02 40.54
N GLN A 415 25.68 35.09 40.40
CA GLN A 415 25.01 36.27 39.84
C GLN A 415 24.81 37.40 40.85
N ASP A 416 24.66 37.09 42.13
CA ASP A 416 24.46 38.11 43.19
C ASP A 416 25.75 38.94 43.49
N LEU A 417 26.93 38.40 43.22
CA LEU A 417 28.21 39.09 43.37
C LEU A 417 28.62 40.00 42.22
N SER A 418 27.88 39.95 41.09
CA SER A 418 28.18 40.80 39.90
C SER A 418 27.33 42.08 39.78
N GLN A 419 26.27 42.21 40.61
CA GLN A 419 25.42 43.40 40.61
C GLN A 419 25.91 44.50 41.59
N ASP A 420 26.71 44.17 42.56
CA ASP A 420 27.19 45.14 43.57
C ASP A 420 28.44 45.95 43.11
N ARG A 421 28.95 45.74 41.88
CA ARG A 421 30.11 46.49 41.34
C ARG A 421 29.79 47.58 40.32
N LYS A 422 28.53 47.90 40.08
CA LYS A 422 28.16 48.94 39.09
C LYS A 422 27.44 50.17 39.62
N SER A 423 27.51 50.43 40.94
CA SER A 423 26.93 51.64 41.55
C SER A 423 27.93 52.51 42.29
N VAL A 424 29.19 52.53 41.84
CA VAL A 424 30.14 53.60 42.29
C VAL A 424 31.07 53.89 41.12
N VAL A 425 30.69 54.84 40.25
CA VAL A 425 31.41 55.95 39.64
C VAL A 425 30.37 56.78 38.85
#